data_c59b84c91b5b8c0dd7f0f12840140822
#
_entry.id   c59b84c91b5b8c0dd7f0f12840140822
#
_cell.length_a   1.000
_cell.length_b   1.000
_cell.length_c   1.000
_cell.angle_alpha   90.00
_cell.angle_beta   90.00
_cell.angle_gamma   90.00
#
_symmetry.space_group_name_H-M   'P 1'
#
loop_
_entity.id
_entity.type
_entity.pdbx_description
1 polymer ?
#
loop_
_entity_poly.entity_id
_entity_poly.type
_entity_poly.pdbx_seq_one_letter_code
_entity_poly.pdbx_strand_id
1 'polypeptide(L)'
;MTELLLELYSEEIPPQLQIAARSQLKQSIESAFKENRVNYKELSVYSSPTRLTLFVKDLAEKIKIDAMEIKGPKVGSPNEVLRGFLKAKNISEKDLIEKGTEKGKFYFIKTQSQSILVEDLLTKIIPKSLASITWKKSMKWSDHNLTWGRPLRSIFSSFKHKKLSFKYEHLDATDEIIIEQDLITKTKKVKDFKDYLSFLKSNKIIVNHKEREEIILKKINSYSQSKQYKKNLNSKLLEEVVNIVENPILLHISFNKNYLEIPKEIIISTLEKNQRYFPIFDSRDRLTNYFFVVSNKKDEKNLITKGNKRVVEARLADAKFFWDKDKSKNLIKQIANLKSVTFYEKLGTIYDKTQRLRKLAGMLSDDLNINKEKVQVAASISKSDLCSDLVGEYPELQGIMGKYFALAQGFEEDVANSVSDHYLPTGLTSVLPKKPFSYSISIVDKVDTLVGFFVIDEKPTSSKDPFALRRAAIGLLRIIIENKLTFKLRDLISYNIRLYQEQGVKIINEKTEQQVLEFIKERMRNVLKLKNIKADMIEASISSHAGDDFLALYVKTILMNKYKKKGVGLNAISSYKRASNILDKAGKRIVGRPDAVLFRKNEEKILHE
;
A
#
# COMPACT_ATOMS: atom_id res chain seq x y z
N MET A 1 -18.04 0.15 -36.81
CA MET A 1 -17.85 0.52 -35.36
C MET A 1 -16.63 1.40 -35.32
N THR A 2 -16.69 2.51 -34.59
CA THR A 2 -15.57 3.45 -34.48
C THR A 2 -14.64 3.02 -33.37
N GLU A 3 -13.43 2.63 -33.71
CA GLU A 3 -12.44 2.12 -32.77
C GLU A 3 -11.22 3.05 -32.71
N LEU A 4 -10.68 3.24 -31.49
CA LEU A 4 -9.35 3.78 -31.25
C LEU A 4 -8.47 2.66 -30.71
N LEU A 5 -7.35 2.41 -31.36
CA LEU A 5 -6.33 1.49 -30.93
C LEU A 5 -4.98 2.20 -30.85
N LEU A 6 -4.35 2.15 -29.69
CA LEU A 6 -3.01 2.68 -29.43
C LEU A 6 -2.17 1.58 -28.81
N GLU A 7 -1.00 1.30 -29.39
CA GLU A 7 0.02 0.42 -28.80
C GLU A 7 1.30 1.21 -28.55
N LEU A 8 1.85 1.05 -27.38
CA LEU A 8 3.15 1.55 -26.98
C LEU A 8 4.09 0.35 -26.82
N TYR A 9 4.97 0.17 -27.81
CA TYR A 9 5.95 -0.92 -27.83
C TYR A 9 7.26 -0.43 -27.21
N SER A 10 7.75 -1.16 -26.22
CA SER A 10 8.95 -0.80 -25.45
C SER A 10 9.83 -2.03 -25.17
N GLU A 11 11.02 -1.81 -24.61
CA GLU A 11 11.76 -2.87 -23.93
C GLU A 11 10.95 -3.40 -22.74
N GLU A 12 11.35 -4.56 -22.17
CA GLU A 12 10.59 -5.26 -21.13
C GLU A 12 10.34 -4.40 -19.89
N ILE A 13 9.10 -3.98 -19.69
CA ILE A 13 8.63 -3.21 -18.54
C ILE A 13 8.43 -4.15 -17.34
N PRO A 14 9.06 -3.89 -16.19
CA PRO A 14 8.84 -4.67 -14.98
C PRO A 14 7.37 -4.74 -14.56
N PRO A 15 6.90 -5.87 -13.99
CA PRO A 15 5.50 -6.12 -13.64
C PRO A 15 4.83 -4.98 -12.86
N GLN A 16 5.49 -4.49 -11.82
CA GLN A 16 4.99 -3.41 -10.95
C GLN A 16 4.75 -2.11 -11.73
N LEU A 17 5.59 -1.81 -12.71
CA LEU A 17 5.45 -0.62 -13.54
C LEU A 17 4.31 -0.76 -14.56
N GLN A 18 4.08 -1.96 -15.10
CA GLN A 18 2.98 -2.24 -16.02
C GLN A 18 1.62 -2.00 -15.34
N ILE A 19 1.44 -2.50 -14.10
CA ILE A 19 0.20 -2.34 -13.33
C ILE A 19 -0.13 -0.86 -13.13
N ALA A 20 0.87 -0.09 -12.68
CA ALA A 20 0.71 1.35 -12.47
C ALA A 20 0.41 2.10 -13.78
N ALA A 21 1.13 1.77 -14.88
CA ALA A 21 0.96 2.42 -16.17
C ALA A 21 -0.43 2.17 -16.78
N ARG A 22 -0.95 0.93 -16.70
CA ARG A 22 -2.32 0.62 -17.15
C ARG A 22 -3.35 1.49 -16.44
N SER A 23 -3.25 1.59 -15.11
CA SER A 23 -4.19 2.37 -14.31
C SER A 23 -4.12 3.87 -14.63
N GLN A 24 -2.91 4.41 -14.71
CA GLN A 24 -2.69 5.83 -14.99
C GLN A 24 -3.13 6.22 -16.41
N LEU A 25 -2.77 5.42 -17.42
CA LEU A 25 -3.20 5.66 -18.80
C LEU A 25 -4.73 5.63 -18.90
N LYS A 26 -5.37 4.61 -18.32
CA LYS A 26 -6.83 4.51 -18.29
C LYS A 26 -7.45 5.75 -17.69
N GLN A 27 -7.04 6.12 -16.49
CA GLN A 27 -7.58 7.26 -15.75
C GLN A 27 -7.36 8.60 -16.48
N SER A 28 -6.18 8.80 -17.08
CA SER A 28 -5.86 10.02 -17.82
C SER A 28 -6.74 10.19 -19.06
N ILE A 29 -6.93 9.12 -19.84
CA ILE A 29 -7.78 9.16 -21.05
C ILE A 29 -9.26 9.30 -20.66
N GLU A 30 -9.75 8.58 -19.65
CA GLU A 30 -11.13 8.71 -19.16
C GLU A 30 -11.43 10.15 -18.66
N SER A 31 -10.50 10.76 -17.94
CA SER A 31 -10.63 12.15 -17.48
C SER A 31 -10.65 13.11 -18.65
N ALA A 32 -9.73 12.95 -19.62
CA ALA A 32 -9.68 13.80 -20.81
C ALA A 32 -10.94 13.67 -21.68
N PHE A 33 -11.48 12.46 -21.83
CA PHE A 33 -12.73 12.25 -22.56
C PHE A 33 -13.92 12.89 -21.83
N LYS A 34 -13.98 12.78 -20.50
CA LYS A 34 -15.02 13.44 -19.70
C LYS A 34 -14.96 14.97 -19.81
N GLU A 35 -13.77 15.54 -19.68
CA GLU A 35 -13.55 17.00 -19.80
C GLU A 35 -13.98 17.54 -21.18
N ASN A 36 -13.70 16.77 -22.24
CA ASN A 36 -14.02 17.15 -23.62
C ASN A 36 -15.39 16.62 -24.08
N ARG A 37 -16.20 16.01 -23.23
CA ARG A 37 -17.51 15.42 -23.54
C ARG A 37 -17.48 14.40 -24.68
N VAL A 38 -16.40 13.63 -24.77
CA VAL A 38 -16.24 12.56 -25.76
C VAL A 38 -16.95 11.30 -25.26
N ASN A 39 -17.96 10.84 -25.98
CA ASN A 39 -18.69 9.62 -25.63
C ASN A 39 -18.02 8.37 -26.22
N TYR A 40 -18.01 7.30 -25.46
CA TYR A 40 -17.52 5.98 -25.88
C TYR A 40 -18.31 4.89 -25.16
N LYS A 41 -18.26 3.65 -25.65
CA LYS A 41 -18.96 2.51 -25.05
C LYS A 41 -18.09 1.76 -24.06
N GLU A 42 -16.84 1.48 -24.43
CA GLU A 42 -15.90 0.71 -23.62
C GLU A 42 -14.48 1.26 -23.79
N LEU A 43 -13.74 1.34 -22.69
CA LEU A 43 -12.32 1.70 -22.67
C LEU A 43 -11.55 0.66 -21.86
N SER A 44 -10.58 0.01 -22.50
CA SER A 44 -9.76 -1.03 -21.91
C SER A 44 -8.29 -0.74 -22.12
N VAL A 45 -7.48 -1.02 -21.09
CA VAL A 45 -6.02 -0.93 -21.18
C VAL A 45 -5.41 -2.28 -20.82
N TYR A 46 -4.62 -2.80 -21.73
CA TYR A 46 -3.92 -4.07 -21.60
C TYR A 46 -2.42 -3.85 -21.52
N SER A 47 -1.68 -4.81 -21.00
CA SER A 47 -0.22 -4.83 -21.12
C SER A 47 0.33 -6.24 -21.26
N SER A 48 1.47 -6.34 -21.92
CA SER A 48 2.42 -7.45 -21.84
C SER A 48 3.78 -6.90 -21.37
N PRO A 49 4.80 -7.72 -21.15
CA PRO A 49 6.14 -7.23 -20.81
C PRO A 49 6.64 -6.11 -21.73
N THR A 50 6.36 -6.19 -23.01
CA THR A 50 6.86 -5.24 -24.02
C THR A 50 5.81 -4.26 -24.54
N ARG A 51 4.54 -4.35 -24.12
CA ARG A 51 3.43 -3.57 -24.68
C ARG A 51 2.53 -2.97 -23.62
N LEU A 52 2.10 -1.74 -23.87
CA LEU A 52 0.97 -1.10 -23.20
C LEU A 52 -0.04 -0.70 -24.29
N THR A 53 -1.25 -1.26 -24.23
CA THR A 53 -2.25 -1.12 -25.31
C THR A 53 -3.53 -0.52 -24.76
N LEU A 54 -3.97 0.59 -25.36
CA LEU A 54 -5.28 1.19 -25.13
C LEU A 54 -6.21 0.82 -26.28
N PHE A 55 -7.40 0.36 -25.93
CA PHE A 55 -8.49 0.11 -26.87
C PHE A 55 -9.75 0.83 -26.41
N VAL A 56 -10.38 1.58 -27.34
CA VAL A 56 -11.66 2.25 -27.08
C VAL A 56 -12.64 1.87 -28.18
N LYS A 57 -13.79 1.34 -27.75
CA LYS A 57 -14.86 0.86 -28.64
C LYS A 57 -15.98 1.88 -28.73
N ASP A 58 -16.55 2.00 -29.94
CA ASP A 58 -17.68 2.90 -30.26
C ASP A 58 -17.42 4.35 -29.76
N LEU A 59 -16.25 4.87 -30.13
CA LEU A 59 -15.83 6.23 -29.80
C LEU A 59 -16.54 7.23 -30.74
N ALA A 60 -17.08 8.31 -30.17
CA ALA A 60 -17.73 9.36 -30.95
C ALA A 60 -16.78 9.95 -32.02
N GLU A 61 -17.29 10.21 -33.21
CA GLU A 61 -16.50 10.82 -34.29
C GLU A 61 -16.46 12.33 -34.22
N LYS A 62 -17.53 12.95 -33.70
CA LYS A 62 -17.71 14.38 -33.58
C LYS A 62 -18.34 14.73 -32.25
N ILE A 63 -17.98 15.88 -31.72
CA ILE A 63 -18.60 16.47 -30.55
C ILE A 63 -19.33 17.71 -31.01
N LYS A 64 -20.61 17.84 -30.66
CA LYS A 64 -21.37 19.06 -30.82
C LYS A 64 -21.20 19.92 -29.57
N ILE A 65 -20.68 21.10 -29.73
CA ILE A 65 -20.69 22.11 -28.70
C ILE A 65 -21.90 22.99 -29.03
N ASP A 66 -22.91 22.88 -28.18
CA ASP A 66 -24.12 23.69 -28.37
C ASP A 66 -23.80 25.17 -28.24
N ALA A 67 -24.59 26.00 -28.95
CA ALA A 67 -24.50 27.44 -28.81
C ALA A 67 -24.76 27.83 -27.36
N MET A 68 -23.80 28.49 -26.73
CA MET A 68 -23.90 28.98 -25.35
C MET A 68 -24.02 30.52 -25.37
N GLU A 69 -24.83 31.04 -24.46
CA GLU A 69 -24.84 32.47 -24.20
C GLU A 69 -23.79 32.78 -23.12
N ILE A 70 -22.78 33.54 -23.49
CA ILE A 70 -21.75 34.02 -22.58
C ILE A 70 -22.13 35.41 -22.13
N LYS A 71 -22.28 35.61 -20.81
CA LYS A 71 -22.54 36.92 -20.22
C LYS A 71 -21.27 37.77 -20.26
N GLY A 72 -21.39 38.97 -20.80
CA GLY A 72 -20.34 39.96 -20.88
C GLY A 72 -20.50 41.09 -19.84
N PRO A 73 -19.83 42.23 -20.05
CA PRO A 73 -19.93 43.41 -19.19
C PRO A 73 -21.35 43.98 -19.15
N LYS A 74 -21.63 44.82 -18.14
CA LYS A 74 -22.88 45.55 -18.02
C LYS A 74 -22.96 46.60 -19.14
N VAL A 75 -24.14 46.80 -19.69
CA VAL A 75 -24.38 47.89 -20.67
C VAL A 75 -24.08 49.23 -20.00
N GLY A 76 -23.27 50.05 -20.66
CA GLY A 76 -22.77 51.32 -20.11
C GLY A 76 -21.44 51.18 -19.32
N SER A 77 -20.80 50.03 -19.32
CA SER A 77 -19.43 49.88 -18.78
C SER A 77 -18.40 50.66 -19.61
N PRO A 78 -17.26 51.08 -19.02
CA PRO A 78 -16.20 51.79 -19.75
C PRO A 78 -15.76 51.04 -21.01
N ASN A 79 -15.47 51.79 -22.08
CA ASN A 79 -15.08 51.22 -23.38
C ASN A 79 -13.87 50.27 -23.31
N GLU A 80 -12.95 50.48 -22.37
CA GLU A 80 -11.82 49.61 -22.17
C GLU A 80 -12.23 48.22 -21.71
N VAL A 81 -13.22 48.09 -20.82
CA VAL A 81 -13.73 46.79 -20.33
C VAL A 81 -14.43 46.06 -21.47
N LEU A 82 -15.20 46.76 -22.29
CA LEU A 82 -15.87 46.18 -23.45
C LEU A 82 -14.85 45.72 -24.49
N ARG A 83 -13.86 46.55 -24.84
CA ARG A 83 -12.76 46.18 -25.76
C ARG A 83 -11.95 45.00 -25.25
N GLY A 84 -11.64 44.96 -23.94
CA GLY A 84 -10.97 43.82 -23.31
C GLY A 84 -11.76 42.52 -23.45
N PHE A 85 -13.07 42.58 -23.24
CA PHE A 85 -13.96 41.44 -23.41
C PHE A 85 -14.05 40.94 -24.86
N LEU A 86 -14.22 41.89 -25.82
CA LEU A 86 -14.27 41.59 -27.25
C LEU A 86 -12.96 40.97 -27.74
N LYS A 87 -11.81 41.51 -27.32
CA LYS A 87 -10.48 41.00 -27.66
C LYS A 87 -10.25 39.61 -27.05
N ALA A 88 -10.63 39.40 -25.80
CA ALA A 88 -10.48 38.11 -25.10
C ALA A 88 -11.33 36.97 -25.72
N LYS A 89 -12.45 37.35 -26.40
CA LYS A 89 -13.35 36.39 -27.06
C LYS A 89 -13.21 36.37 -28.58
N ASN A 90 -12.34 37.20 -29.13
CA ASN A 90 -12.08 37.33 -30.58
C ASN A 90 -13.36 37.58 -31.39
N ILE A 91 -14.16 38.58 -30.99
CA ILE A 91 -15.45 38.91 -31.55
C ILE A 91 -15.58 40.41 -31.80
N SER A 92 -16.54 40.79 -32.64
CA SER A 92 -16.87 42.20 -32.95
C SER A 92 -18.04 42.75 -32.12
N GLU A 93 -18.17 44.05 -32.01
CA GLU A 93 -19.30 44.68 -31.33
C GLU A 93 -20.67 44.32 -31.96
N LYS A 94 -20.67 43.96 -33.23
CA LYS A 94 -21.89 43.56 -33.96
C LYS A 94 -22.48 42.23 -33.48
N ASP A 95 -21.65 41.40 -32.77
CA ASP A 95 -22.05 40.10 -32.27
C ASP A 95 -22.65 40.17 -30.84
N LEU A 96 -22.73 41.39 -30.26
CA LEU A 96 -23.26 41.60 -28.93
C LEU A 96 -24.80 41.70 -28.94
N ILE A 97 -25.41 40.99 -28.00
CA ILE A 97 -26.87 41.06 -27.76
C ILE A 97 -27.07 41.60 -26.36
N GLU A 98 -27.87 42.67 -26.25
CA GLU A 98 -28.26 43.21 -24.96
C GLU A 98 -29.42 42.40 -24.36
N LYS A 99 -29.25 41.94 -23.11
CA LYS A 99 -30.32 41.27 -22.35
C LYS A 99 -30.48 41.85 -20.96
N GLY A 100 -31.72 42.03 -20.54
CA GLY A 100 -32.07 42.36 -19.17
C GLY A 100 -31.94 41.17 -18.25
N THR A 101 -31.33 41.35 -17.09
CA THR A 101 -31.27 40.39 -15.99
C THR A 101 -31.76 41.09 -14.71
N GLU A 102 -32.05 40.35 -13.66
CA GLU A 102 -32.43 40.91 -12.34
C GLU A 102 -31.41 41.93 -11.79
N LYS A 103 -30.15 41.88 -12.26
CA LYS A 103 -29.05 42.77 -11.85
C LYS A 103 -28.76 43.90 -12.85
N GLY A 104 -29.64 44.13 -13.85
CA GLY A 104 -29.51 45.15 -14.89
C GLY A 104 -29.26 44.57 -16.28
N LYS A 105 -29.07 45.48 -17.28
CA LYS A 105 -28.77 45.10 -18.66
C LYS A 105 -27.31 44.73 -18.83
N PHE A 106 -27.05 43.60 -19.50
CA PHE A 106 -25.71 43.10 -19.79
C PHE A 106 -25.58 42.73 -21.27
N TYR A 107 -24.37 42.83 -21.78
CA TYR A 107 -24.03 42.27 -23.08
C TYR A 107 -23.93 40.74 -22.99
N PHE A 108 -24.47 40.06 -23.99
CA PHE A 108 -24.38 38.63 -24.16
C PHE A 108 -23.87 38.31 -25.54
N ILE A 109 -23.14 37.22 -25.66
CA ILE A 109 -22.70 36.67 -26.92
C ILE A 109 -23.34 35.30 -27.10
N LYS A 110 -23.91 35.04 -28.23
CA LYS A 110 -24.37 33.71 -28.59
C LYS A 110 -23.28 33.08 -29.45
N THR A 111 -22.54 32.11 -28.86
CA THR A 111 -21.59 31.32 -29.64
C THR A 111 -22.36 30.48 -30.68
N GLN A 112 -21.78 30.26 -31.85
CA GLN A 112 -22.35 29.32 -32.80
C GLN A 112 -22.12 27.89 -32.34
N SER A 113 -23.05 26.99 -32.63
CA SER A 113 -22.79 25.56 -32.40
C SER A 113 -21.64 25.10 -33.31
N GLN A 114 -20.63 24.52 -32.70
CA GLN A 114 -19.46 24.02 -33.42
C GLN A 114 -19.42 22.50 -33.33
N SER A 115 -19.03 21.85 -34.43
CA SER A 115 -18.75 20.42 -34.44
C SER A 115 -17.26 20.24 -34.52
N ILE A 116 -16.67 19.65 -33.45
CA ILE A 116 -15.24 19.35 -33.39
C ILE A 116 -15.04 17.89 -33.76
N LEU A 117 -14.08 17.62 -34.63
CA LEU A 117 -13.68 16.24 -34.94
C LEU A 117 -12.92 15.64 -33.75
N VAL A 118 -13.34 14.44 -33.32
CA VAL A 118 -12.67 13.75 -32.20
C VAL A 118 -11.24 13.36 -32.59
N GLU A 119 -10.98 13.13 -33.87
CA GLU A 119 -9.64 12.87 -34.40
C GLU A 119 -8.65 14.00 -34.05
N ASP A 120 -9.02 15.25 -34.24
CA ASP A 120 -8.19 16.43 -33.90
C ASP A 120 -7.96 16.57 -32.40
N LEU A 121 -8.93 16.13 -31.58
CA LEU A 121 -8.78 16.10 -30.14
C LEU A 121 -7.84 14.98 -29.69
N LEU A 122 -7.92 13.80 -30.30
CA LEU A 122 -7.10 12.67 -29.97
C LEU A 122 -5.61 12.95 -30.18
N THR A 123 -5.26 13.68 -31.25
CA THR A 123 -3.85 14.08 -31.49
C THR A 123 -3.24 14.92 -30.38
N LYS A 124 -4.06 15.59 -29.59
CA LYS A 124 -3.65 16.41 -28.42
C LYS A 124 -3.79 15.66 -27.10
N ILE A 125 -4.86 14.89 -26.93
CA ILE A 125 -5.16 14.15 -25.71
C ILE A 125 -4.14 13.04 -25.49
N ILE A 126 -3.81 12.26 -26.53
CA ILE A 126 -2.92 11.09 -26.38
C ILE A 126 -1.52 11.51 -25.91
N PRO A 127 -0.78 12.43 -26.57
CA PRO A 127 0.54 12.84 -26.10
C PRO A 127 0.52 13.40 -24.68
N LYS A 128 -0.49 14.20 -24.33
CA LYS A 128 -0.68 14.75 -22.98
C LYS A 128 -0.89 13.65 -21.94
N SER A 129 -1.69 12.64 -22.27
CA SER A 129 -1.95 11.51 -21.40
C SER A 129 -0.71 10.64 -21.21
N LEU A 130 0.09 10.43 -22.26
CA LEU A 130 1.35 9.70 -22.17
C LEU A 130 2.35 10.43 -21.26
N ALA A 131 2.45 11.77 -21.40
CA ALA A 131 3.31 12.59 -20.56
C ALA A 131 2.89 12.62 -19.07
N SER A 132 1.64 12.32 -18.77
CA SER A 132 1.13 12.28 -17.39
C SER A 132 1.47 10.99 -16.63
N ILE A 133 1.95 9.95 -17.31
CA ILE A 133 2.32 8.69 -16.68
C ILE A 133 3.59 8.88 -15.85
N THR A 134 3.47 8.63 -14.54
CA THR A 134 4.60 8.69 -13.61
C THR A 134 5.18 7.31 -13.36
N TRP A 135 6.48 7.18 -13.50
CA TRP A 135 7.21 5.94 -13.33
C TRP A 135 8.00 5.95 -12.02
N LYS A 136 7.79 4.99 -11.13
CA LYS A 136 8.59 4.85 -9.88
C LYS A 136 10.08 4.66 -10.17
N LYS A 137 10.39 3.98 -11.26
CA LYS A 137 11.72 3.83 -11.82
C LYS A 137 11.60 4.07 -13.31
N SER A 138 12.35 5.00 -13.81
CA SER A 138 12.39 5.39 -15.22
C SER A 138 13.83 5.47 -15.68
N MET A 139 14.00 5.49 -16.98
CA MET A 139 15.31 5.70 -17.60
C MET A 139 15.20 6.63 -18.80
N LYS A 140 16.29 7.28 -19.11
CA LYS A 140 16.56 7.96 -20.37
C LYS A 140 17.48 7.06 -21.19
N TRP A 141 17.40 7.16 -22.50
CA TRP A 141 18.24 6.38 -23.40
C TRP A 141 18.62 7.23 -24.61
N SER A 142 19.79 6.94 -25.18
CA SER A 142 20.38 7.74 -26.27
C SER A 142 20.40 9.24 -25.91
N ASP A 143 20.27 10.11 -26.89
CA ASP A 143 20.26 11.57 -26.74
C ASP A 143 18.83 12.14 -26.54
N HIS A 144 17.85 11.26 -26.28
CA HIS A 144 16.45 11.68 -26.14
C HIS A 144 16.13 12.20 -24.74
N ASN A 145 15.24 13.18 -24.68
CA ASN A 145 14.76 13.75 -23.41
C ASN A 145 13.65 12.92 -22.77
N LEU A 146 13.05 12.00 -23.51
CA LEU A 146 11.96 11.15 -23.02
C LEU A 146 12.44 10.30 -21.84
N THR A 147 11.67 10.35 -20.76
CA THR A 147 11.82 9.49 -19.58
C THR A 147 10.67 8.51 -19.55
N TRP A 148 10.97 7.22 -19.63
CA TRP A 148 9.95 6.14 -19.66
C TRP A 148 10.34 4.99 -18.75
N GLY A 149 9.40 4.08 -18.45
CA GLY A 149 9.69 2.92 -17.59
C GLY A 149 10.78 2.00 -18.14
N ARG A 150 10.82 1.85 -19.47
CA ARG A 150 11.88 1.22 -20.26
C ARG A 150 11.86 1.88 -21.64
N PRO A 151 12.94 1.82 -22.45
CA PRO A 151 12.98 2.48 -23.75
C PRO A 151 11.74 2.22 -24.60
N LEU A 152 10.98 3.29 -24.90
CA LEU A 152 9.84 3.26 -25.79
C LEU A 152 10.37 3.27 -27.23
N ARG A 153 10.03 2.25 -28.01
CA ARG A 153 10.62 2.00 -29.33
C ARG A 153 9.69 2.38 -30.48
N SER A 154 8.38 2.19 -30.30
CA SER A 154 7.39 2.51 -31.33
C SER A 154 6.03 2.85 -30.73
N ILE A 155 5.29 3.67 -31.44
CA ILE A 155 3.91 4.01 -31.14
C ILE A 155 3.06 3.67 -32.36
N PHE A 156 2.20 2.66 -32.24
CA PHE A 156 1.14 2.41 -33.21
C PHE A 156 -0.13 3.14 -32.80
N SER A 157 -0.79 3.79 -33.74
CA SER A 157 -2.06 4.44 -33.47
C SER A 157 -3.00 4.39 -34.65
N SER A 158 -4.22 3.94 -34.41
CA SER A 158 -5.29 3.85 -35.41
C SER A 158 -6.61 4.34 -34.86
N PHE A 159 -7.30 5.18 -35.64
CA PHE A 159 -8.65 5.63 -35.39
C PHE A 159 -9.49 5.43 -36.64
N LYS A 160 -10.67 4.80 -36.52
CA LYS A 160 -11.53 4.47 -37.67
C LYS A 160 -10.80 3.66 -38.77
N HIS A 161 -9.96 2.72 -38.38
CA HIS A 161 -9.14 1.88 -39.27
C HIS A 161 -8.12 2.67 -40.13
N LYS A 162 -7.86 3.93 -39.77
CA LYS A 162 -6.85 4.78 -40.42
C LYS A 162 -5.79 5.18 -39.41
N LYS A 163 -4.58 5.42 -39.90
CA LYS A 163 -3.50 5.96 -39.08
C LYS A 163 -3.94 7.26 -38.42
N LEU A 164 -3.81 7.35 -37.10
CA LEU A 164 -3.94 8.60 -36.34
C LEU A 164 -2.54 9.20 -36.17
N SER A 165 -2.26 10.27 -36.89
CA SER A 165 -0.92 10.88 -36.92
C SER A 165 -0.74 11.88 -35.79
N PHE A 166 0.21 11.64 -34.92
CA PHE A 166 0.69 12.57 -33.88
C PHE A 166 2.16 12.24 -33.57
N LYS A 167 2.81 13.17 -32.89
CA LYS A 167 4.19 13.00 -32.41
C LYS A 167 4.21 13.03 -30.89
N TYR A 168 5.00 12.15 -30.30
CA TYR A 168 5.30 12.14 -28.87
C TYR A 168 6.82 12.10 -28.68
N GLU A 169 7.38 13.21 -28.21
CA GLU A 169 8.82 13.44 -28.13
C GLU A 169 9.51 13.20 -29.49
N HIS A 170 10.41 12.21 -29.57
CA HIS A 170 11.12 11.84 -30.82
C HIS A 170 10.38 10.82 -31.68
N LEU A 171 9.27 10.26 -31.21
CA LEU A 171 8.54 9.19 -31.88
C LEU A 171 7.32 9.72 -32.63
N ASP A 172 7.22 9.34 -33.91
CA ASP A 172 6.02 9.55 -34.70
C ASP A 172 5.11 8.32 -34.62
N ALA A 173 3.80 8.54 -34.48
CA ALA A 173 2.85 7.45 -34.52
C ALA A 173 2.85 6.75 -35.89
N THR A 174 2.83 5.42 -35.89
CA THR A 174 2.87 4.56 -37.09
C THR A 174 1.55 3.82 -37.31
N ASP A 175 1.36 3.21 -38.47
CA ASP A 175 0.26 2.30 -38.79
C ASP A 175 0.69 0.82 -38.82
N GLU A 176 1.90 0.53 -38.36
CA GLU A 176 2.47 -0.81 -38.29
C GLU A 176 2.79 -1.20 -36.86
N ILE A 177 2.49 -2.45 -36.49
CA ILE A 177 2.90 -3.08 -35.25
C ILE A 177 4.20 -3.83 -35.50
N ILE A 178 5.07 -3.81 -34.47
CA ILE A 178 6.37 -4.47 -34.49
C ILE A 178 6.36 -5.63 -33.51
N ILE A 179 6.83 -6.81 -33.92
CA ILE A 179 7.12 -7.95 -33.06
C ILE A 179 8.59 -8.33 -33.26
N GLU A 180 9.33 -8.36 -32.19
CA GLU A 180 10.71 -8.82 -32.16
C GLU A 180 10.81 -10.05 -31.26
N GLN A 181 11.11 -11.18 -31.85
CA GLN A 181 11.28 -12.46 -31.14
C GLN A 181 12.39 -13.27 -31.80
N ASP A 182 13.27 -13.86 -31.00
CA ASP A 182 14.35 -14.75 -31.47
C ASP A 182 15.20 -14.12 -32.59
N LEU A 183 15.53 -12.83 -32.48
CA LEU A 183 16.29 -12.01 -33.45
C LEU A 183 15.54 -11.79 -34.81
N ILE A 184 14.26 -12.08 -34.86
CA ILE A 184 13.42 -11.86 -36.04
C ILE A 184 12.47 -10.71 -35.74
N THR A 185 12.50 -9.70 -36.63
CA THR A 185 11.54 -8.58 -36.60
C THR A 185 10.43 -8.86 -37.61
N LYS A 186 9.19 -8.80 -37.16
CA LYS A 186 7.99 -8.87 -38.00
C LYS A 186 7.21 -7.59 -37.86
N THR A 187 6.73 -7.04 -38.96
CA THR A 187 5.83 -5.88 -38.96
C THR A 187 4.52 -6.24 -39.66
N LYS A 188 3.44 -5.59 -39.26
CA LYS A 188 2.13 -5.74 -39.89
C LYS A 188 1.31 -4.47 -39.77
N LYS A 189 0.71 -4.04 -40.89
CA LYS A 189 -0.39 -3.06 -40.87
C LYS A 189 -1.66 -3.75 -40.39
N VAL A 190 -2.23 -3.19 -39.32
CA VAL A 190 -3.39 -3.74 -38.62
C VAL A 190 -4.63 -2.96 -39.02
N LYS A 191 -5.71 -3.67 -39.32
CA LYS A 191 -6.98 -3.07 -39.75
C LYS A 191 -7.85 -2.63 -38.57
N ASP A 192 -7.98 -3.49 -37.56
CA ASP A 192 -8.84 -3.29 -36.40
C ASP A 192 -8.29 -4.04 -35.16
N PHE A 193 -8.96 -3.91 -34.04
CA PHE A 193 -8.55 -4.57 -32.79
C PHE A 193 -8.57 -6.11 -32.91
N LYS A 194 -9.48 -6.68 -33.67
CA LYS A 194 -9.56 -8.14 -33.88
C LYS A 194 -8.35 -8.64 -34.67
N ASP A 195 -7.97 -7.92 -35.74
CA ASP A 195 -6.78 -8.23 -36.53
C ASP A 195 -5.50 -8.08 -35.70
N TYR A 196 -5.43 -7.04 -34.84
CA TYR A 196 -4.36 -6.85 -33.86
C TYR A 196 -4.19 -8.06 -32.96
N LEU A 197 -5.26 -8.48 -32.28
CA LEU A 197 -5.22 -9.64 -31.39
C LEU A 197 -4.85 -10.93 -32.11
N SER A 198 -5.37 -11.11 -33.32
CA SER A 198 -5.08 -12.29 -34.17
C SER A 198 -3.59 -12.34 -34.52
N PHE A 199 -3.01 -11.21 -34.92
CA PHE A 199 -1.58 -11.13 -35.24
C PHE A 199 -0.69 -11.38 -34.03
N LEU A 200 -1.00 -10.80 -32.90
CA LEU A 200 -0.26 -11.07 -31.65
C LEU A 200 -0.36 -12.55 -31.26
N LYS A 201 -1.56 -13.13 -31.31
CA LYS A 201 -1.80 -14.53 -30.93
C LYS A 201 -1.10 -15.53 -31.86
N SER A 202 -1.04 -15.26 -33.16
CA SER A 202 -0.28 -16.08 -34.12
C SER A 202 1.23 -16.07 -33.83
N ASN A 203 1.71 -15.01 -33.19
CA ASN A 203 3.09 -14.89 -32.70
C ASN A 203 3.24 -15.21 -31.20
N LYS A 204 2.28 -15.93 -30.61
CA LYS A 204 2.30 -16.39 -29.22
C LYS A 204 2.37 -15.24 -28.20
N ILE A 205 1.71 -14.13 -28.48
CA ILE A 205 1.58 -12.98 -27.58
C ILE A 205 0.11 -12.80 -27.23
N ILE A 206 -0.20 -12.85 -25.94
CA ILE A 206 -1.51 -12.55 -25.38
C ILE A 206 -1.37 -11.23 -24.62
N VAL A 207 -1.80 -10.12 -25.22
CA VAL A 207 -1.66 -8.79 -24.62
C VAL A 207 -2.59 -8.58 -23.42
N ASN A 208 -3.75 -9.26 -23.39
CA ASN A 208 -4.72 -9.17 -22.30
C ASN A 208 -4.20 -9.93 -21.08
N HIS A 209 -3.77 -9.19 -20.06
CA HIS A 209 -3.26 -9.74 -18.80
C HIS A 209 -4.29 -10.59 -18.05
N LYS A 210 -5.59 -10.28 -18.13
CA LYS A 210 -6.65 -11.08 -17.51
C LYS A 210 -6.80 -12.44 -18.19
N GLU A 211 -6.70 -12.49 -19.52
CA GLU A 211 -6.72 -13.76 -20.28
C GLU A 211 -5.52 -14.64 -19.89
N ARG A 212 -4.32 -14.05 -19.72
CA ARG A 212 -3.14 -14.78 -19.23
C ARG A 212 -3.34 -15.33 -17.81
N GLU A 213 -3.91 -14.53 -16.92
CA GLU A 213 -4.26 -14.95 -15.56
C GLU A 213 -5.23 -16.14 -15.57
N GLU A 214 -6.31 -16.06 -16.33
CA GLU A 214 -7.29 -17.13 -16.48
C GLU A 214 -6.68 -18.43 -17.00
N ILE A 215 -5.78 -18.34 -17.99
CA ILE A 215 -5.07 -19.50 -18.54
C ILE A 215 -4.20 -20.16 -17.46
N ILE A 216 -3.44 -19.38 -16.70
CA ILE A 216 -2.59 -19.87 -15.61
C ILE A 216 -3.45 -20.55 -14.54
N LEU A 217 -4.48 -19.88 -14.06
CA LEU A 217 -5.38 -20.38 -13.02
C LEU A 217 -6.11 -21.66 -13.47
N LYS A 218 -6.61 -21.71 -14.69
CA LYS A 218 -7.26 -22.90 -15.24
C LYS A 218 -6.34 -24.11 -15.25
N LYS A 219 -5.09 -23.92 -15.66
CA LYS A 219 -4.09 -25.00 -15.69
C LYS A 219 -3.68 -25.45 -14.30
N ILE A 220 -3.41 -24.51 -13.36
CA ILE A 220 -3.08 -24.84 -11.96
C ILE A 220 -4.25 -25.59 -11.32
N ASN A 221 -5.48 -25.14 -11.54
CA ASN A 221 -6.67 -25.81 -11.00
C ASN A 221 -6.84 -27.23 -11.53
N SER A 222 -6.61 -27.45 -12.83
CA SER A 222 -6.65 -28.80 -13.43
C SER A 222 -5.62 -29.73 -12.80
N TYR A 223 -4.36 -29.29 -12.64
CA TYR A 223 -3.33 -30.06 -11.96
C TYR A 223 -3.67 -30.33 -10.49
N SER A 224 -4.16 -29.30 -9.78
CA SER A 224 -4.52 -29.43 -8.38
C SER A 224 -5.64 -30.45 -8.16
N GLN A 225 -6.62 -30.50 -9.04
CA GLN A 225 -7.69 -31.51 -9.00
C GLN A 225 -7.17 -32.91 -9.26
N SER A 226 -6.36 -33.10 -10.31
CA SER A 226 -5.86 -34.42 -10.72
C SER A 226 -4.87 -35.03 -9.72
N LYS A 227 -4.12 -34.22 -8.97
CA LYS A 227 -3.10 -34.65 -8.02
C LYS A 227 -3.47 -34.41 -6.55
N GLN A 228 -4.70 -33.95 -6.27
CA GLN A 228 -5.19 -33.62 -4.92
C GLN A 228 -4.31 -32.60 -4.18
N TYR A 229 -3.80 -31.61 -4.92
CA TYR A 229 -3.05 -30.50 -4.34
C TYR A 229 -4.00 -29.44 -3.76
N LYS A 230 -3.55 -28.76 -2.69
CA LYS A 230 -4.27 -27.65 -2.11
C LYS A 230 -4.20 -26.42 -3.04
N LYS A 231 -5.33 -25.74 -3.22
CA LYS A 231 -5.40 -24.49 -3.97
C LYS A 231 -5.02 -23.32 -3.04
N ASN A 232 -3.73 -23.10 -2.86
CA ASN A 232 -3.23 -21.96 -2.10
C ASN A 232 -2.19 -21.23 -2.94
N LEU A 233 -2.63 -20.17 -3.63
CA LEU A 233 -1.77 -19.36 -4.49
C LEU A 233 -1.54 -17.99 -3.85
N ASN A 234 -0.29 -17.57 -3.83
CA ASN A 234 0.07 -16.21 -3.50
C ASN A 234 -0.41 -15.27 -4.62
N SER A 235 -1.45 -14.46 -4.36
CA SER A 235 -2.06 -13.57 -5.35
C SER A 235 -1.10 -12.51 -5.89
N LYS A 236 -0.17 -12.02 -5.05
CA LYS A 236 0.85 -11.06 -5.49
C LYS A 236 1.85 -11.69 -6.44
N LEU A 237 2.26 -12.93 -6.15
CA LEU A 237 3.12 -13.68 -7.06
C LEU A 237 2.42 -13.97 -8.38
N LEU A 238 1.14 -14.35 -8.34
CA LEU A 238 0.35 -14.57 -9.56
C LEU A 238 0.29 -13.29 -10.41
N GLU A 239 -0.03 -12.16 -9.81
CA GLU A 239 -0.05 -10.87 -10.49
C GLU A 239 1.31 -10.53 -11.12
N GLU A 240 2.41 -10.79 -10.41
CA GLU A 240 3.78 -10.59 -10.92
C GLU A 240 4.06 -11.51 -12.11
N VAL A 241 3.78 -12.82 -11.99
CA VAL A 241 4.03 -13.82 -13.05
C VAL A 241 3.20 -13.55 -14.29
N VAL A 242 1.93 -13.16 -14.15
CA VAL A 242 1.06 -12.76 -15.28
C VAL A 242 1.67 -11.61 -16.08
N ASN A 243 2.40 -10.69 -15.44
CA ASN A 243 3.03 -9.55 -16.09
C ASN A 243 4.48 -9.80 -16.53
N ILE A 244 5.03 -11.01 -16.31
CA ILE A 244 6.35 -11.44 -16.82
C ILE A 244 6.20 -12.21 -18.14
N VAL A 245 5.08 -12.90 -18.35
CA VAL A 245 4.88 -13.79 -19.50
C VAL A 245 3.92 -13.21 -20.53
N GLU A 246 4.14 -13.55 -21.81
CA GLU A 246 3.24 -13.21 -22.91
C GLU A 246 2.41 -14.43 -23.38
N ASN A 247 2.97 -15.65 -23.24
CA ASN A 247 2.33 -16.91 -23.64
C ASN A 247 2.45 -17.93 -22.50
N PRO A 248 1.53 -17.94 -21.52
CA PRO A 248 1.69 -18.74 -20.31
C PRO A 248 1.56 -20.24 -20.57
N ILE A 249 2.64 -20.97 -20.33
CA ILE A 249 2.73 -22.42 -20.36
C ILE A 249 3.14 -22.91 -18.98
N LEU A 250 2.26 -23.68 -18.33
CA LEU A 250 2.51 -24.22 -17.00
C LEU A 250 3.37 -25.49 -17.09
N LEU A 251 4.45 -25.51 -16.34
CA LEU A 251 5.32 -26.67 -16.13
C LEU A 251 5.21 -27.12 -14.68
N HIS A 252 5.14 -28.43 -14.46
CA HIS A 252 5.12 -29.09 -13.16
C HIS A 252 6.45 -29.78 -12.92
N ILE A 253 7.23 -29.26 -11.98
CA ILE A 253 8.64 -29.65 -11.77
C ILE A 253 8.81 -30.15 -10.35
N SER A 254 9.74 -31.10 -10.16
CA SER A 254 10.11 -31.61 -8.82
C SER A 254 11.57 -31.34 -8.52
N PHE A 255 11.87 -31.11 -7.25
CA PHE A 255 13.21 -31.12 -6.68
C PHE A 255 13.44 -32.34 -5.77
N ASN A 256 14.67 -32.59 -5.37
CA ASN A 256 15.01 -33.71 -4.51
C ASN A 256 14.32 -33.59 -3.14
N LYS A 257 13.62 -34.65 -2.72
CA LYS A 257 12.86 -34.72 -1.46
C LYS A 257 13.69 -34.43 -0.21
N ASN A 258 14.99 -34.69 -0.23
CA ASN A 258 15.88 -34.44 0.90
C ASN A 258 15.90 -32.96 1.33
N TYR A 259 15.59 -32.04 0.42
CA TYR A 259 15.47 -30.62 0.77
C TYR A 259 14.23 -30.29 1.62
N LEU A 260 13.25 -31.18 1.74
CA LEU A 260 12.12 -31.00 2.66
C LEU A 260 12.50 -31.10 4.15
N GLU A 261 13.74 -31.47 4.46
CA GLU A 261 14.29 -31.49 5.83
C GLU A 261 14.56 -30.08 6.39
N ILE A 262 14.77 -29.09 5.51
CA ILE A 262 14.96 -27.70 5.94
C ILE A 262 13.59 -27.01 6.18
N PRO A 263 13.55 -25.93 6.98
CA PRO A 263 12.31 -25.19 7.19
C PRO A 263 11.62 -24.82 5.88
N LYS A 264 10.32 -25.08 5.82
CA LYS A 264 9.51 -24.84 4.61
C LYS A 264 9.55 -23.40 4.12
N GLU A 265 9.71 -22.44 5.02
CA GLU A 265 9.77 -21.01 4.70
C GLU A 265 10.99 -20.67 3.84
N ILE A 266 12.09 -21.38 4.00
CA ILE A 266 13.29 -21.24 3.16
C ILE A 266 12.97 -21.69 1.73
N ILE A 267 12.34 -22.85 1.59
CA ILE A 267 11.95 -23.40 0.28
C ILE A 267 10.95 -22.49 -0.41
N ILE A 268 9.93 -22.03 0.33
CA ILE A 268 8.91 -21.11 -0.18
C ILE A 268 9.57 -19.80 -0.63
N SER A 269 10.46 -19.22 0.17
CA SER A 269 11.17 -17.99 -0.19
C SER A 269 12.02 -18.16 -1.44
N THR A 270 12.78 -19.29 -1.51
CA THR A 270 13.58 -19.64 -2.69
C THR A 270 12.70 -19.73 -3.95
N LEU A 271 11.57 -20.41 -3.88
CA LEU A 271 10.68 -20.58 -5.01
C LEU A 271 9.97 -19.28 -5.40
N GLU A 272 9.32 -18.61 -4.44
CA GLU A 272 8.46 -17.45 -4.73
C GLU A 272 9.26 -16.17 -5.00
N LYS A 273 10.21 -15.83 -4.12
CA LYS A 273 10.88 -14.53 -4.19
C LYS A 273 12.08 -14.53 -5.14
N ASN A 274 12.86 -15.61 -5.14
CA ASN A 274 14.06 -15.64 -5.97
C ASN A 274 13.74 -16.07 -7.40
N GLN A 275 12.81 -17.03 -7.58
CA GLN A 275 12.56 -17.66 -8.87
C GLN A 275 11.19 -17.36 -9.49
N ARG A 276 10.24 -16.77 -8.76
CA ARG A 276 8.87 -16.53 -9.22
C ARG A 276 8.12 -17.83 -9.55
N TYR A 277 8.36 -18.89 -8.79
CA TYR A 277 7.70 -20.18 -8.93
C TYR A 277 6.68 -20.39 -7.82
N PHE A 278 5.66 -21.21 -8.10
CA PHE A 278 4.59 -21.47 -7.15
C PHE A 278 4.87 -22.76 -6.40
N PRO A 279 5.09 -22.74 -5.07
CA PRO A 279 5.20 -23.93 -4.23
C PRO A 279 3.88 -24.69 -4.22
N ILE A 280 3.94 -26.02 -4.13
CA ILE A 280 2.76 -26.88 -4.13
C ILE A 280 2.62 -27.54 -2.76
N PHE A 281 1.39 -27.48 -2.23
CA PHE A 281 1.03 -28.09 -0.97
C PHE A 281 0.09 -29.28 -1.20
N ASP A 282 0.21 -30.32 -0.36
CA ASP A 282 -0.72 -31.45 -0.36
C ASP A 282 -2.07 -31.07 0.29
N SER A 283 -3.03 -32.00 0.29
CA SER A 283 -4.36 -31.79 0.87
C SER A 283 -4.32 -31.50 2.40
N ARG A 284 -3.24 -31.85 3.09
CA ARG A 284 -3.00 -31.61 4.52
C ARG A 284 -2.18 -30.34 4.79
N ASP A 285 -2.03 -29.46 3.79
CA ASP A 285 -1.24 -28.22 3.88
C ASP A 285 0.25 -28.41 4.15
N ARG A 286 0.82 -29.54 3.80
CA ARG A 286 2.25 -29.80 3.88
C ARG A 286 2.91 -29.46 2.55
N LEU A 287 4.05 -28.79 2.60
CA LEU A 287 4.83 -28.49 1.40
C LEU A 287 5.29 -29.78 0.74
N THR A 288 5.09 -29.88 -0.57
CA THR A 288 5.60 -31.00 -1.38
C THR A 288 6.94 -30.64 -2.01
N ASN A 289 7.60 -31.63 -2.60
CA ASN A 289 8.79 -31.37 -3.41
C ASN A 289 8.49 -31.01 -4.87
N TYR A 290 7.29 -30.50 -5.15
CA TYR A 290 6.86 -30.04 -6.46
C TYR A 290 6.59 -28.54 -6.46
N PHE A 291 6.75 -27.93 -7.63
CA PHE A 291 6.45 -26.53 -7.85
C PHE A 291 5.98 -26.30 -9.28
N PHE A 292 5.22 -25.22 -9.50
CA PHE A 292 4.86 -24.79 -10.82
C PHE A 292 5.75 -23.65 -11.31
N VAL A 293 6.10 -23.74 -12.60
CA VAL A 293 6.78 -22.68 -13.35
C VAL A 293 5.88 -22.24 -14.50
N VAL A 294 5.75 -20.96 -14.74
CA VAL A 294 5.08 -20.45 -15.94
C VAL A 294 6.14 -19.99 -16.94
N SER A 295 6.20 -20.67 -18.07
CA SER A 295 7.14 -20.40 -19.17
C SER A 295 6.45 -19.71 -20.33
N ASN A 296 7.20 -18.98 -21.17
CA ASN A 296 6.73 -18.44 -22.46
C ASN A 296 6.79 -19.44 -23.62
N LYS A 297 7.59 -20.49 -23.47
CA LYS A 297 7.83 -21.49 -24.53
C LYS A 297 7.44 -22.89 -24.08
N LYS A 298 6.99 -23.73 -25.02
CA LYS A 298 6.78 -25.15 -24.77
C LYS A 298 8.11 -25.84 -24.50
N ASP A 299 8.11 -26.79 -23.59
CA ASP A 299 9.29 -27.56 -23.19
C ASP A 299 9.32 -28.93 -23.86
N GLU A 300 9.46 -28.95 -25.19
CA GLU A 300 9.39 -30.17 -26.00
C GLU A 300 10.55 -31.16 -25.72
N LYS A 301 11.71 -30.63 -25.30
CA LYS A 301 12.92 -31.43 -25.02
C LYS A 301 13.23 -31.52 -23.53
N ASN A 302 12.32 -31.12 -22.66
CA ASN A 302 12.52 -31.02 -21.20
C ASN A 302 13.74 -30.19 -20.78
N LEU A 303 14.22 -29.28 -21.63
CA LEU A 303 15.38 -28.44 -21.33
C LEU A 303 15.02 -27.35 -20.30
N ILE A 304 13.82 -26.76 -20.44
CA ILE A 304 13.33 -25.73 -19.51
C ILE A 304 13.09 -26.36 -18.13
N THR A 305 12.44 -27.52 -18.09
CA THR A 305 12.22 -28.29 -16.83
C THR A 305 13.53 -28.64 -16.17
N LYS A 306 14.51 -29.20 -16.89
CA LYS A 306 15.83 -29.55 -16.36
C LYS A 306 16.60 -28.33 -15.87
N GLY A 307 16.56 -27.23 -16.63
CA GLY A 307 17.23 -25.97 -16.26
C GLY A 307 16.66 -25.39 -14.97
N ASN A 308 15.33 -25.26 -14.87
CA ASN A 308 14.68 -24.73 -13.67
C ASN A 308 14.87 -25.62 -12.45
N LYS A 309 14.79 -26.95 -12.62
CA LYS A 309 15.12 -27.91 -11.55
C LYS A 309 16.55 -27.70 -11.04
N ARG A 310 17.53 -27.62 -11.92
CA ARG A 310 18.95 -27.41 -11.56
C ARG A 310 19.16 -26.11 -10.77
N VAL A 311 18.54 -25.03 -11.21
CA VAL A 311 18.62 -23.72 -10.52
C VAL A 311 18.03 -23.80 -9.11
N VAL A 312 16.85 -24.42 -8.96
CA VAL A 312 16.21 -24.60 -7.65
C VAL A 312 17.05 -25.47 -6.75
N GLU A 313 17.54 -26.62 -7.24
CA GLU A 313 18.36 -27.54 -6.44
C GLU A 313 19.70 -26.91 -6.01
N ALA A 314 20.33 -26.11 -6.87
CA ALA A 314 21.54 -25.38 -6.48
C ALA A 314 21.26 -24.39 -5.35
N ARG A 315 20.18 -23.58 -5.47
CA ARG A 315 19.77 -22.64 -4.42
C ARG A 315 19.37 -23.32 -3.11
N LEU A 316 18.68 -24.48 -3.19
CA LEU A 316 18.32 -25.26 -2.01
C LEU A 316 19.53 -25.93 -1.37
N ALA A 317 20.54 -26.29 -2.15
CA ALA A 317 21.81 -26.82 -1.62
C ALA A 317 22.57 -25.75 -0.81
N ASP A 318 22.67 -24.53 -1.35
CA ASP A 318 23.24 -23.38 -0.63
C ASP A 318 22.46 -23.09 0.64
N ALA A 319 21.14 -23.01 0.54
CA ALA A 319 20.27 -22.77 1.70
C ALA A 319 20.39 -23.86 2.78
N LYS A 320 20.50 -25.15 2.39
CA LYS A 320 20.71 -26.26 3.32
C LYS A 320 22.07 -26.15 4.00
N PHE A 321 23.10 -25.78 3.27
CA PHE A 321 24.44 -25.57 3.83
C PHE A 321 24.41 -24.46 4.91
N PHE A 322 23.79 -23.31 4.63
CA PHE A 322 23.67 -22.25 5.61
C PHE A 322 22.79 -22.66 6.81
N TRP A 323 21.70 -23.38 6.56
CA TRP A 323 20.84 -23.89 7.61
C TRP A 323 21.59 -24.83 8.56
N ASP A 324 22.31 -25.83 8.05
CA ASP A 324 23.05 -26.82 8.84
C ASP A 324 24.18 -26.14 9.64
N LYS A 325 24.88 -25.18 9.05
CA LYS A 325 25.92 -24.36 9.70
C LYS A 325 25.34 -23.47 10.80
N ASP A 326 24.29 -22.72 10.55
CA ASP A 326 23.75 -21.74 11.49
C ASP A 326 22.98 -22.40 12.63
N LYS A 327 22.28 -23.50 12.37
CA LYS A 327 21.59 -24.31 13.37
C LYS A 327 22.51 -24.76 14.52
N SER A 328 23.79 -25.01 14.22
CA SER A 328 24.80 -25.43 15.21
C SER A 328 25.36 -24.27 16.04
N LYS A 329 25.20 -23.02 15.61
CA LYS A 329 25.70 -21.83 16.31
C LYS A 329 24.82 -21.50 17.52
N ASN A 330 25.42 -21.42 18.71
CA ASN A 330 24.70 -21.09 19.94
C ASN A 330 24.13 -19.69 19.89
N LEU A 331 22.79 -19.53 19.96
CA LEU A 331 22.08 -18.26 19.87
C LEU A 331 22.49 -17.25 20.97
N ILE A 332 22.75 -17.73 22.18
CA ILE A 332 23.16 -16.84 23.29
C ILE A 332 24.54 -16.24 22.99
N LYS A 333 25.46 -17.04 22.45
CA LYS A 333 26.80 -16.55 22.06
C LYS A 333 26.71 -15.58 20.88
N GLN A 334 25.73 -15.76 19.97
CA GLN A 334 25.50 -14.86 18.83
C GLN A 334 25.07 -13.44 19.25
N ILE A 335 24.52 -13.27 20.49
CA ILE A 335 24.15 -11.95 21.02
C ILE A 335 25.37 -10.99 20.96
N ALA A 336 26.56 -11.48 21.27
CA ALA A 336 27.77 -10.64 21.24
C ALA A 336 28.08 -10.10 19.81
N ASN A 337 27.77 -10.85 18.78
CA ASN A 337 28.00 -10.47 17.39
C ASN A 337 27.07 -9.35 16.93
N LEU A 338 25.94 -9.13 17.61
CA LEU A 338 25.04 -8.01 17.33
C LEU A 338 25.68 -6.63 17.56
N LYS A 339 26.85 -6.55 18.18
CA LYS A 339 27.66 -5.34 18.31
C LYS A 339 28.17 -4.84 16.94
N SER A 340 28.32 -5.72 15.97
CA SER A 340 28.72 -5.33 14.59
C SER A 340 27.54 -4.90 13.72
N VAL A 341 26.29 -5.05 14.19
CA VAL A 341 25.08 -4.71 13.44
C VAL A 341 24.54 -3.39 13.95
N THR A 342 24.64 -2.35 13.15
CA THR A 342 24.13 -1.01 13.50
C THR A 342 22.61 -1.02 13.51
N PHE A 343 21.99 -0.54 14.60
CA PHE A 343 20.54 -0.26 14.62
C PHE A 343 20.27 1.07 13.90
N TYR A 344 20.88 2.13 14.41
CA TYR A 344 20.91 3.45 13.81
C TYR A 344 22.11 4.21 14.37
N GLU A 345 22.80 5.01 13.54
CA GLU A 345 24.05 5.67 13.90
C GLU A 345 24.02 6.38 15.27
N LYS A 346 22.94 7.13 15.55
CA LYS A 346 22.76 7.89 16.78
C LYS A 346 22.14 7.06 17.94
N LEU A 347 21.69 5.83 17.70
CA LEU A 347 20.99 4.98 18.68
C LEU A 347 21.77 3.71 19.04
N GLY A 348 22.96 3.55 18.48
CA GLY A 348 23.85 2.43 18.74
C GLY A 348 23.55 1.19 17.90
N THR A 349 23.93 0.03 18.42
CA THR A 349 23.89 -1.27 17.73
C THR A 349 22.61 -2.05 18.05
N ILE A 350 22.38 -3.13 17.31
CA ILE A 350 21.30 -4.08 17.65
C ILE A 350 21.60 -4.77 19.00
N TYR A 351 22.86 -4.94 19.39
CA TYR A 351 23.23 -5.40 20.72
C TYR A 351 22.66 -4.47 21.81
N ASP A 352 22.90 -3.16 21.69
CA ASP A 352 22.41 -2.16 22.62
C ASP A 352 20.88 -2.18 22.71
N LYS A 353 20.22 -2.30 21.56
CA LYS A 353 18.78 -2.48 21.48
C LYS A 353 18.32 -3.74 22.24
N THR A 354 18.95 -4.89 22.04
CA THR A 354 18.54 -6.12 22.73
C THR A 354 18.75 -6.04 24.24
N GLN A 355 19.76 -5.32 24.74
CA GLN A 355 19.92 -5.07 26.18
C GLN A 355 18.77 -4.22 26.74
N ARG A 356 18.31 -3.20 26.01
CA ARG A 356 17.14 -2.42 26.39
C ARG A 356 15.87 -3.28 26.37
N LEU A 357 15.64 -4.05 25.30
CA LEU A 357 14.48 -4.95 25.18
C LEU A 357 14.42 -5.94 26.37
N ARG A 358 15.55 -6.52 26.76
CA ARG A 358 15.62 -7.42 27.91
C ARG A 358 15.16 -6.74 29.20
N LYS A 359 15.66 -5.52 29.49
CA LYS A 359 15.28 -4.75 30.70
C LYS A 359 13.81 -4.34 30.65
N LEU A 360 13.32 -3.86 29.52
CA LEU A 360 11.92 -3.47 29.30
C LEU A 360 10.97 -4.67 29.43
N ALA A 361 11.33 -5.82 28.84
CA ALA A 361 10.52 -7.03 28.95
C ALA A 361 10.44 -7.53 30.40
N GLY A 362 11.55 -7.40 31.15
CA GLY A 362 11.56 -7.72 32.58
C GLY A 362 10.68 -6.78 33.42
N MET A 363 10.57 -5.48 33.06
CA MET A 363 9.64 -4.56 33.71
C MET A 363 8.18 -4.90 33.35
N LEU A 364 7.90 -5.09 32.06
CA LEU A 364 6.55 -5.37 31.59
C LEU A 364 6.02 -6.74 32.08
N SER A 365 6.91 -7.68 32.42
CA SER A 365 6.52 -9.00 32.93
C SER A 365 5.73 -8.95 34.21
N ASP A 366 6.03 -7.98 35.09
CA ASP A 366 5.36 -7.80 36.37
C ASP A 366 3.90 -7.36 36.15
N ASP A 367 3.66 -6.41 35.23
CA ASP A 367 2.30 -5.95 34.86
C ASP A 367 1.46 -7.03 34.16
N LEU A 368 2.09 -7.89 33.38
CA LEU A 368 1.42 -8.91 32.57
C LEU A 368 1.36 -10.30 33.26
N ASN A 369 1.90 -10.41 34.46
CA ASN A 369 1.95 -11.64 35.26
C ASN A 369 2.55 -12.84 34.47
N ILE A 370 3.72 -12.64 33.85
CA ILE A 370 4.46 -13.66 33.09
C ILE A 370 5.85 -13.90 33.69
N ASN A 371 6.45 -15.06 33.38
CA ASN A 371 7.76 -15.42 33.88
C ASN A 371 8.85 -14.46 33.39
N LYS A 372 9.43 -13.68 34.30
CA LYS A 372 10.42 -12.63 34.05
C LYS A 372 11.70 -13.15 33.41
N GLU A 373 12.24 -14.24 33.94
CA GLU A 373 13.50 -14.81 33.45
C GLU A 373 13.34 -15.30 32.00
N LYS A 374 12.26 -16.04 31.72
CA LYS A 374 11.98 -16.57 30.39
C LYS A 374 11.74 -15.48 29.36
N VAL A 375 10.96 -14.43 29.69
CA VAL A 375 10.74 -13.32 28.75
C VAL A 375 12.00 -12.51 28.51
N GLN A 376 12.88 -12.37 29.51
CA GLN A 376 14.18 -11.71 29.36
C GLN A 376 15.13 -12.51 28.46
N VAL A 377 15.13 -13.84 28.58
CA VAL A 377 15.88 -14.72 27.66
C VAL A 377 15.34 -14.57 26.24
N ALA A 378 14.02 -14.64 26.08
CA ALA A 378 13.37 -14.48 24.78
C ALA A 378 13.70 -13.12 24.14
N ALA A 379 13.66 -12.02 24.91
CA ALA A 379 14.05 -10.69 24.43
C ALA A 379 15.53 -10.64 24.01
N SER A 380 16.41 -11.28 24.78
CA SER A 380 17.85 -11.29 24.48
C SER A 380 18.19 -11.98 23.17
N ILE A 381 17.52 -13.11 22.86
CA ILE A 381 17.79 -13.89 21.64
C ILE A 381 16.94 -13.42 20.44
N SER A 382 16.00 -12.50 20.64
CA SER A 382 15.01 -12.11 19.64
C SER A 382 15.58 -11.58 18.31
N LYS A 383 16.80 -11.07 18.34
CA LYS A 383 17.53 -10.52 17.17
C LYS A 383 18.79 -11.33 16.80
N SER A 384 19.08 -12.43 17.51
CA SER A 384 20.33 -13.17 17.32
C SER A 384 20.48 -13.81 15.93
N ASP A 385 19.39 -14.07 15.23
CA ASP A 385 19.38 -14.62 13.89
C ASP A 385 19.86 -13.62 12.81
N LEU A 386 19.89 -12.33 13.11
CA LEU A 386 20.45 -11.31 12.20
C LEU A 386 21.94 -11.51 11.93
N CYS A 387 22.65 -12.28 12.79
CA CYS A 387 24.05 -12.65 12.61
C CYS A 387 24.24 -13.99 11.91
N SER A 388 23.17 -14.63 11.43
CA SER A 388 23.25 -15.87 10.69
C SER A 388 23.52 -15.64 9.20
N ASP A 389 24.27 -16.53 8.57
CA ASP A 389 24.52 -16.49 7.13
C ASP A 389 23.21 -16.66 6.36
N LEU A 390 22.30 -17.48 6.89
CA LEU A 390 20.98 -17.74 6.28
C LEU A 390 20.09 -16.47 6.23
N VAL A 391 20.03 -15.69 7.31
CA VAL A 391 19.27 -14.43 7.30
C VAL A 391 19.99 -13.37 6.46
N GLY A 392 21.31 -13.43 6.33
CA GLY A 392 22.06 -12.61 5.40
C GLY A 392 21.63 -12.84 3.94
N GLU A 393 21.42 -14.11 3.54
CA GLU A 393 20.94 -14.49 2.19
C GLU A 393 19.42 -14.30 2.03
N TYR A 394 18.63 -14.53 3.09
CA TYR A 394 17.16 -14.42 3.12
C TYR A 394 16.70 -13.44 4.21
N PRO A 395 16.88 -12.12 4.03
CA PRO A 395 16.56 -11.11 5.06
C PRO A 395 15.09 -11.11 5.49
N GLU A 396 14.20 -11.55 4.61
CA GLU A 396 12.77 -11.66 4.92
C GLU A 396 12.42 -12.79 5.90
N LEU A 397 13.33 -13.70 6.17
CA LEU A 397 13.15 -14.80 7.11
C LEU A 397 13.69 -14.46 8.51
N GLN A 398 14.11 -13.20 8.74
CA GLN A 398 14.47 -12.75 10.08
C GLN A 398 13.34 -12.99 11.08
N GLY A 399 13.67 -13.43 12.28
CA GLY A 399 12.73 -13.87 13.30
C GLY A 399 12.22 -15.28 13.06
N ILE A 400 11.82 -15.64 11.85
CA ILE A 400 11.38 -17.00 11.52
C ILE A 400 12.54 -17.99 11.71
N MET A 401 13.72 -17.66 11.19
CA MET A 401 14.90 -18.50 11.37
C MET A 401 15.36 -18.53 12.82
N GLY A 402 15.31 -17.40 13.52
CA GLY A 402 15.58 -17.34 14.95
C GLY A 402 14.70 -18.28 15.76
N LYS A 403 13.41 -18.40 15.44
CA LYS A 403 12.51 -19.38 16.03
C LYS A 403 12.99 -20.82 15.80
N TYR A 404 13.32 -21.16 14.56
CA TYR A 404 13.79 -22.51 14.23
C TYR A 404 15.13 -22.84 14.91
N PHE A 405 16.04 -21.88 14.98
CA PHE A 405 17.30 -22.07 15.70
C PHE A 405 17.07 -22.24 17.22
N ALA A 406 16.15 -21.47 17.80
CA ALA A 406 15.79 -21.62 19.20
C ALA A 406 15.19 -22.99 19.50
N LEU A 407 14.25 -23.47 18.69
CA LEU A 407 13.69 -24.82 18.83
C LEU A 407 14.75 -25.90 18.69
N ALA A 408 15.66 -25.78 17.73
CA ALA A 408 16.76 -26.75 17.53
C ALA A 408 17.73 -26.81 18.71
N GLN A 409 17.82 -25.72 19.50
CA GLN A 409 18.69 -25.66 20.70
C GLN A 409 17.93 -25.93 22.00
N GLY A 410 16.69 -26.43 21.93
CA GLY A 410 15.91 -26.86 23.08
C GLY A 410 15.24 -25.74 23.90
N PHE A 411 15.13 -24.54 23.35
CA PHE A 411 14.32 -23.51 23.99
C PHE A 411 12.84 -23.89 23.96
N GLU A 412 12.10 -23.51 25.01
CA GLU A 412 10.66 -23.74 25.07
C GLU A 412 9.94 -23.10 23.89
N GLU A 413 8.85 -23.72 23.44
CA GLU A 413 8.09 -23.28 22.27
C GLU A 413 7.60 -21.83 22.38
N ASP A 414 7.19 -21.37 23.57
CA ASP A 414 6.73 -20.01 23.77
C ASP A 414 7.86 -18.98 23.64
N VAL A 415 9.07 -19.31 24.11
CA VAL A 415 10.28 -18.51 23.90
C VAL A 415 10.62 -18.47 22.42
N ALA A 416 10.67 -19.63 21.76
CA ALA A 416 10.99 -19.70 20.34
C ALA A 416 9.96 -18.96 19.46
N ASN A 417 8.66 -19.14 19.73
CA ASN A 417 7.60 -18.43 19.00
C ASN A 417 7.73 -16.92 19.15
N SER A 418 8.08 -16.42 20.33
CA SER A 418 8.23 -14.98 20.56
C SER A 418 9.35 -14.36 19.72
N VAL A 419 10.39 -15.13 19.36
CA VAL A 419 11.47 -14.68 18.46
C VAL A 419 10.93 -14.37 17.06
N SER A 420 9.98 -15.15 16.55
CA SER A 420 9.34 -14.83 15.25
C SER A 420 8.27 -13.74 15.39
N ASP A 421 7.46 -13.83 16.44
CA ASP A 421 6.22 -13.06 16.55
C ASP A 421 6.44 -11.61 16.96
N HIS A 422 7.60 -11.25 17.54
CA HIS A 422 7.83 -9.88 17.99
C HIS A 422 7.86 -8.85 16.85
N TYR A 423 8.07 -9.27 15.61
CA TYR A 423 7.93 -8.43 14.44
C TYR A 423 6.46 -8.11 14.09
N LEU A 424 5.51 -8.93 14.58
CA LEU A 424 4.09 -8.72 14.35
C LEU A 424 3.53 -7.56 15.19
N PRO A 425 2.50 -6.84 14.70
CA PRO A 425 1.98 -6.88 13.35
C PRO A 425 2.87 -6.12 12.36
N THR A 426 3.02 -6.61 11.14
CA THR A 426 3.81 -5.96 10.09
C THR A 426 3.03 -4.92 9.30
N GLY A 427 1.70 -4.86 9.46
CA GLY A 427 0.80 -3.94 8.77
C GLY A 427 -0.58 -3.84 9.42
N LEU A 428 -1.44 -2.98 8.86
CA LEU A 428 -2.76 -2.68 9.41
C LEU A 428 -3.68 -3.91 9.52
N THR A 429 -3.58 -4.86 8.61
CA THR A 429 -4.43 -6.07 8.56
C THR A 429 -3.69 -7.35 8.88
N SER A 430 -2.38 -7.27 9.20
CA SER A 430 -1.58 -8.46 9.52
C SER A 430 -1.98 -9.10 10.85
N VAL A 431 -1.62 -10.36 11.00
CA VAL A 431 -1.83 -11.16 12.22
C VAL A 431 -1.14 -10.48 13.40
N LEU A 432 -1.69 -10.68 14.59
CA LEU A 432 -1.17 -10.16 15.86
C LEU A 432 -0.53 -11.28 16.68
N PRO A 433 0.49 -10.98 17.47
CA PRO A 433 0.98 -11.90 18.48
C PRO A 433 -0.10 -12.11 19.55
N LYS A 434 -0.39 -13.37 19.88
CA LYS A 434 -1.45 -13.73 20.82
C LYS A 434 -0.94 -14.31 22.15
N LYS A 435 0.27 -14.87 22.12
CA LYS A 435 0.87 -15.47 23.32
C LYS A 435 1.59 -14.42 24.18
N PRO A 436 1.59 -14.58 25.51
CA PRO A 436 2.16 -13.60 26.46
C PRO A 436 3.59 -13.16 26.13
N PHE A 437 4.52 -14.06 25.90
CA PHE A 437 5.88 -13.71 25.54
C PHE A 437 5.94 -12.99 24.18
N SER A 438 5.19 -13.47 23.19
CA SER A 438 5.17 -12.89 21.85
C SER A 438 4.69 -11.42 21.86
N TYR A 439 3.55 -11.12 22.52
CA TYR A 439 3.07 -9.74 22.55
C TYR A 439 3.93 -8.85 23.44
N SER A 440 4.52 -9.37 24.53
CA SER A 440 5.40 -8.59 25.40
C SER A 440 6.64 -8.11 24.65
N ILE A 441 7.34 -8.99 23.95
CA ILE A 441 8.54 -8.60 23.20
C ILE A 441 8.16 -7.68 22.03
N SER A 442 7.01 -7.90 21.39
CA SER A 442 6.53 -7.03 20.34
C SER A 442 6.22 -5.61 20.85
N ILE A 443 5.62 -5.48 22.06
CA ILE A 443 5.36 -4.18 22.70
C ILE A 443 6.67 -3.46 22.95
N VAL A 444 7.62 -4.11 23.64
CA VAL A 444 8.87 -3.46 24.02
C VAL A 444 9.74 -3.11 22.81
N ASP A 445 9.73 -3.91 21.75
CA ASP A 445 10.45 -3.58 20.50
C ASP A 445 9.88 -2.35 19.80
N LYS A 446 8.54 -2.22 19.79
CA LYS A 446 7.86 -1.04 19.21
C LYS A 446 8.05 0.20 20.06
N VAL A 447 7.96 0.07 21.41
CA VAL A 447 8.20 1.18 22.34
C VAL A 447 9.65 1.65 22.24
N ASP A 448 10.63 0.73 22.24
CA ASP A 448 12.04 1.05 22.08
C ASP A 448 12.31 1.82 20.78
N THR A 449 11.72 1.36 19.67
CA THR A 449 11.86 2.04 18.38
C THR A 449 11.25 3.45 18.41
N LEU A 450 10.02 3.60 18.93
CA LEU A 450 9.36 4.90 19.03
C LEU A 450 10.18 5.87 19.90
N VAL A 451 10.53 5.45 21.10
CA VAL A 451 11.29 6.29 22.06
C VAL A 451 12.64 6.69 21.46
N GLY A 452 13.38 5.74 20.88
CA GLY A 452 14.70 6.01 20.31
C GLY A 452 14.68 7.11 19.25
N PHE A 453 13.80 7.02 18.28
CA PHE A 453 13.73 8.06 17.24
C PHE A 453 13.20 9.40 17.75
N PHE A 454 12.33 9.41 18.76
CA PHE A 454 11.88 10.65 19.40
C PHE A 454 12.95 11.29 20.28
N VAL A 455 13.77 10.50 20.97
CA VAL A 455 14.92 10.97 21.77
C VAL A 455 15.91 11.78 20.93
N ILE A 456 16.18 11.35 19.71
CA ILE A 456 17.09 12.01 18.77
C ILE A 456 16.39 12.99 17.82
N ASP A 457 15.12 13.28 18.05
CA ASP A 457 14.27 14.21 17.29
C ASP A 457 14.03 13.83 15.82
N GLU A 458 14.23 12.57 15.44
CA GLU A 458 13.95 12.03 14.09
C GLU A 458 12.49 11.60 13.96
N LYS A 459 11.58 12.56 14.00
CA LYS A 459 10.12 12.33 13.97
C LYS A 459 9.58 12.19 12.54
N PRO A 460 8.50 11.42 12.32
CA PRO A 460 7.85 11.36 11.03
C PRO A 460 7.15 12.69 10.70
N THR A 461 7.36 13.20 9.49
CA THR A 461 6.64 14.38 8.97
C THR A 461 5.31 13.96 8.32
N SER A 462 4.43 14.92 7.95
CA SER A 462 3.14 14.62 7.30
C SER A 462 3.27 13.66 6.11
N SER A 463 4.32 13.79 5.30
CA SER A 463 4.55 13.04 4.06
C SER A 463 5.59 11.92 4.16
N LYS A 464 6.51 11.94 5.16
CA LYS A 464 7.62 10.99 5.25
C LYS A 464 7.62 10.26 6.59
N ASP A 465 7.81 8.95 6.55
CA ASP A 465 7.98 8.06 7.70
C ASP A 465 9.00 6.95 7.38
N PRO A 466 10.30 7.31 7.25
CA PRO A 466 11.33 6.38 6.81
C PRO A 466 11.55 5.22 7.80
N PHE A 467 11.25 5.44 9.08
CA PHE A 467 11.44 4.46 10.16
C PHE A 467 10.17 3.70 10.53
N ALA A 468 9.08 3.91 9.79
CA ALA A 468 7.80 3.24 10.00
C ALA A 468 7.20 3.43 11.42
N LEU A 469 7.45 4.57 12.06
CA LEU A 469 7.00 4.88 13.41
C LEU A 469 5.47 4.89 13.52
N ARG A 470 4.76 5.33 12.47
CA ARG A 470 3.29 5.26 12.42
C ARG A 470 2.80 3.82 12.48
N ARG A 471 3.47 2.91 11.75
CA ARG A 471 3.14 1.48 11.79
C ARG A 471 3.43 0.87 13.15
N ALA A 472 4.55 1.25 13.78
CA ALA A 472 4.92 0.81 15.13
C ALA A 472 3.85 1.23 16.15
N ALA A 473 3.44 2.50 16.16
CA ALA A 473 2.42 3.01 17.08
C ALA A 473 1.04 2.35 16.87
N ILE A 474 0.59 2.18 15.61
CA ILE A 474 -0.67 1.48 15.32
C ILE A 474 -0.56 0.01 15.71
N GLY A 475 0.58 -0.64 15.46
CA GLY A 475 0.84 -2.01 15.87
C GLY A 475 0.76 -2.19 17.39
N LEU A 476 1.38 -1.29 18.14
CA LEU A 476 1.31 -1.24 19.60
C LEU A 476 -0.15 -1.13 20.09
N LEU A 477 -0.90 -0.17 19.58
CA LEU A 477 -2.32 0.01 19.92
C LEU A 477 -3.16 -1.23 19.60
N ARG A 478 -2.95 -1.85 18.45
CA ARG A 478 -3.67 -3.09 18.08
C ARG A 478 -3.36 -4.23 19.05
N ILE A 479 -2.10 -4.39 19.45
CA ILE A 479 -1.71 -5.43 20.41
C ILE A 479 -2.41 -5.19 21.74
N ILE A 480 -2.38 -3.97 22.27
CA ILE A 480 -3.03 -3.59 23.53
C ILE A 480 -4.54 -3.87 23.49
N ILE A 481 -5.21 -3.41 22.43
CA ILE A 481 -6.67 -3.49 22.33
C ILE A 481 -7.14 -4.93 22.11
N GLU A 482 -6.53 -5.66 21.16
CA GLU A 482 -7.04 -6.98 20.76
C GLU A 482 -6.68 -8.08 21.77
N ASN A 483 -5.55 -7.91 22.50
CA ASN A 483 -5.20 -8.80 23.63
C ASN A 483 -5.74 -8.29 24.99
N LYS A 484 -6.45 -7.17 25.02
CA LYS A 484 -7.04 -6.55 26.23
C LYS A 484 -6.03 -6.33 27.34
N LEU A 485 -4.88 -5.75 27.00
CA LEU A 485 -3.77 -5.57 27.93
C LEU A 485 -3.89 -4.25 28.69
N THR A 486 -3.63 -4.30 29.97
CA THR A 486 -3.58 -3.14 30.86
C THR A 486 -2.19 -3.07 31.50
N PHE A 487 -1.46 -2.01 31.25
CA PHE A 487 -0.15 -1.71 31.85
C PHE A 487 0.13 -0.20 31.74
N LYS A 488 1.09 0.29 32.52
CA LYS A 488 1.46 1.71 32.55
C LYS A 488 2.45 2.01 31.41
N LEU A 489 1.92 2.41 30.26
CA LEU A 489 2.75 2.70 29.08
C LEU A 489 3.71 3.87 29.32
N ARG A 490 3.30 4.90 30.09
CA ARG A 490 4.14 6.03 30.48
C ARG A 490 5.39 5.57 31.21
N ASP A 491 5.25 4.68 32.20
CA ASP A 491 6.37 4.19 33.01
C ASP A 491 7.36 3.41 32.15
N LEU A 492 6.84 2.63 31.18
CA LEU A 492 7.67 1.90 30.20
C LEU A 492 8.45 2.85 29.28
N ILE A 493 7.82 3.94 28.81
CA ILE A 493 8.46 4.97 27.99
C ILE A 493 9.55 5.69 28.80
N SER A 494 9.23 6.14 30.01
CA SER A 494 10.17 6.84 30.88
C SER A 494 11.36 5.98 31.25
N TYR A 495 11.14 4.68 31.53
CA TYR A 495 12.22 3.75 31.77
C TYR A 495 13.10 3.56 30.53
N ASN A 496 12.50 3.49 29.36
CA ASN A 496 13.26 3.35 28.10
C ASN A 496 14.11 4.59 27.80
N ILE A 497 13.63 5.79 28.08
CA ILE A 497 14.43 7.03 27.94
C ILE A 497 15.69 6.93 28.82
N ARG A 498 15.54 6.49 30.09
CA ARG A 498 16.68 6.28 31.00
C ARG A 498 17.66 5.25 30.45
N LEU A 499 17.18 4.16 29.86
CA LEU A 499 18.04 3.13 29.25
C LEU A 499 18.86 3.68 28.08
N TYR A 500 18.29 4.57 27.27
CA TYR A 500 19.04 5.25 26.21
C TYR A 500 20.12 6.18 26.80
N GLN A 501 19.81 6.90 27.88
CA GLN A 501 20.80 7.73 28.59
C GLN A 501 21.95 6.91 29.18
N GLU A 502 21.63 5.78 29.84
CA GLU A 502 22.63 4.84 30.39
C GLU A 502 23.58 4.31 29.32
N GLN A 503 23.12 4.18 28.07
CA GLN A 503 23.93 3.76 26.93
C GLN A 503 24.65 4.91 26.21
N GLY A 504 24.62 6.13 26.78
CA GLY A 504 25.32 7.28 26.25
C GLY A 504 24.64 7.97 25.06
N VAL A 505 23.38 7.65 24.76
CA VAL A 505 22.62 8.34 23.72
C VAL A 505 22.28 9.76 24.18
N LYS A 506 22.65 10.76 23.39
CA LYS A 506 22.33 12.16 23.68
C LYS A 506 20.83 12.41 23.52
N ILE A 507 20.19 12.80 24.62
CA ILE A 507 18.77 13.19 24.59
C ILE A 507 18.67 14.61 24.01
N ILE A 508 18.16 14.74 22.81
CA ILE A 508 17.97 16.03 22.13
C ILE A 508 16.64 16.65 22.52
N ASN A 509 15.66 15.82 22.84
CA ASN A 509 14.30 16.26 23.12
C ASN A 509 13.86 15.89 24.55
N GLU A 510 13.85 16.87 25.43
CA GLU A 510 13.43 16.69 26.83
C GLU A 510 11.95 16.32 26.99
N LYS A 511 11.11 16.66 26.02
CA LYS A 511 9.67 16.35 26.01
C LYS A 511 9.34 15.02 25.34
N THR A 512 10.30 14.14 25.19
CA THR A 512 10.15 12.86 24.47
C THR A 512 8.97 12.03 24.99
N GLU A 513 8.83 11.85 26.30
CA GLU A 513 7.73 11.09 26.91
C GLU A 513 6.37 11.62 26.45
N GLN A 514 6.15 12.91 26.66
CA GLN A 514 4.88 13.56 26.28
C GLN A 514 4.61 13.44 24.78
N GLN A 515 5.63 13.66 23.96
CA GLN A 515 5.47 13.62 22.49
C GLN A 515 5.21 12.22 21.94
N VAL A 516 5.82 11.18 22.51
CA VAL A 516 5.54 9.79 22.17
C VAL A 516 4.09 9.43 22.53
N LEU A 517 3.64 9.81 23.74
CA LEU A 517 2.25 9.58 24.14
C LEU A 517 1.24 10.30 23.23
N GLU A 518 1.49 11.58 22.91
CA GLU A 518 0.64 12.33 21.99
C GLU A 518 0.66 11.73 20.57
N PHE A 519 1.80 11.28 20.12
CA PHE A 519 1.92 10.58 18.83
C PHE A 519 1.08 9.29 18.80
N ILE A 520 1.10 8.52 19.89
CA ILE A 520 0.28 7.30 20.02
C ILE A 520 -1.22 7.65 20.08
N LYS A 521 -1.60 8.70 20.84
CA LYS A 521 -2.98 9.21 20.90
C LYS A 521 -3.50 9.64 19.52
N GLU A 522 -2.65 10.30 18.73
CA GLU A 522 -3.01 10.67 17.36
C GLU A 522 -3.26 9.43 16.48
N ARG A 523 -2.47 8.37 16.66
CA ARG A 523 -2.71 7.09 15.94
C ARG A 523 -3.97 6.38 16.45
N MET A 524 -4.34 6.53 17.72
CA MET A 524 -5.62 6.05 18.25
C MET A 524 -6.82 6.65 17.51
N ARG A 525 -6.76 7.95 17.15
CA ARG A 525 -7.77 8.57 16.28
C ARG A 525 -7.99 7.79 14.98
N ASN A 526 -6.91 7.34 14.35
CA ASN A 526 -6.99 6.56 13.12
C ASN A 526 -7.60 5.16 13.35
N VAL A 527 -7.22 4.49 14.44
CA VAL A 527 -7.78 3.18 14.81
C VAL A 527 -9.29 3.29 15.05
N LEU A 528 -9.74 4.33 15.74
CA LEU A 528 -11.16 4.56 16.05
C LEU A 528 -11.96 4.96 14.80
N LYS A 529 -11.39 5.76 13.88
CA LYS A 529 -12.01 6.09 12.59
C LYS A 529 -12.27 4.84 11.74
N LEU A 530 -11.35 3.88 11.73
CA LEU A 530 -11.55 2.60 11.01
C LEU A 530 -12.71 1.75 11.58
N LYS A 531 -13.14 2.03 12.82
CA LYS A 531 -14.35 1.43 13.45
C LYS A 531 -15.62 2.23 13.18
N ASN A 532 -15.60 3.16 12.21
CA ASN A 532 -16.72 4.03 11.84
C ASN A 532 -17.28 4.87 13.00
N ILE A 533 -16.41 5.32 13.91
CA ILE A 533 -16.76 6.25 14.99
C ILE A 533 -16.63 7.68 14.47
N LYS A 534 -17.62 8.52 14.76
CA LYS A 534 -17.62 9.92 14.33
C LYS A 534 -16.51 10.73 15.03
N ALA A 535 -15.97 11.72 14.32
CA ALA A 535 -14.85 12.52 14.79
C ALA A 535 -15.14 13.25 16.12
N ASP A 536 -16.35 13.76 16.30
CA ASP A 536 -16.78 14.44 17.54
C ASP A 536 -16.68 13.54 18.78
N MET A 537 -17.06 12.26 18.63
CA MET A 537 -16.96 11.27 19.70
C MET A 537 -15.52 10.88 20.00
N ILE A 538 -14.69 10.78 18.98
CA ILE A 538 -13.26 10.48 19.14
C ILE A 538 -12.59 11.60 19.91
N GLU A 539 -12.80 12.86 19.52
CA GLU A 539 -12.19 14.01 20.20
C GLU A 539 -12.69 14.18 21.65
N ALA A 540 -13.99 14.01 21.89
CA ALA A 540 -14.54 14.06 23.23
C ALA A 540 -13.93 12.98 24.15
N SER A 541 -13.73 11.77 23.62
CA SER A 541 -13.14 10.67 24.41
C SER A 541 -11.65 10.93 24.71
N ILE A 542 -10.89 11.39 23.73
CA ILE A 542 -9.44 11.65 23.87
C ILE A 542 -9.20 12.83 24.80
N SER A 543 -9.95 13.95 24.64
CA SER A 543 -9.81 15.14 25.47
C SER A 543 -10.17 14.90 26.93
N SER A 544 -11.13 13.99 27.19
CA SER A 544 -11.55 13.62 28.55
C SER A 544 -10.72 12.50 29.18
N HIS A 545 -9.68 11.99 28.46
CA HIS A 545 -8.81 10.90 28.94
C HIS A 545 -7.43 11.47 29.30
N ALA A 546 -7.19 11.69 30.57
CA ALA A 546 -5.93 12.24 31.07
C ALA A 546 -4.79 11.20 31.20
N GLY A 547 -5.14 9.91 31.16
CA GLY A 547 -4.20 8.80 31.35
C GLY A 547 -3.52 8.30 30.08
N ASP A 548 -2.75 7.25 30.26
CA ASP A 548 -2.03 6.49 29.23
C ASP A 548 -2.58 5.06 29.04
N ASP A 549 -3.73 4.75 29.67
CA ASP A 549 -4.46 3.50 29.45
C ASP A 549 -5.26 3.55 28.14
N PHE A 550 -4.62 3.10 27.07
CA PHE A 550 -5.22 3.10 25.74
C PHE A 550 -6.33 2.05 25.56
N LEU A 551 -6.36 0.98 26.38
CA LEU A 551 -7.47 0.04 26.37
C LEU A 551 -8.72 0.69 26.96
N ALA A 552 -8.59 1.34 28.11
CA ALA A 552 -9.69 2.08 28.75
C ALA A 552 -10.22 3.19 27.82
N LEU A 553 -9.34 3.94 27.17
CA LEU A 553 -9.72 4.95 26.17
C LEU A 553 -10.53 4.33 25.03
N TYR A 554 -10.08 3.19 24.47
CA TYR A 554 -10.79 2.48 23.41
C TYR A 554 -12.18 2.03 23.86
N VAL A 555 -12.26 1.33 25.00
CA VAL A 555 -13.52 0.81 25.54
C VAL A 555 -14.51 1.94 25.83
N LYS A 556 -14.03 3.02 26.49
CA LYS A 556 -14.82 4.23 26.75
C LYS A 556 -15.42 4.80 25.46
N THR A 557 -14.59 4.96 24.42
CA THR A 557 -15.04 5.53 23.14
C THR A 557 -16.11 4.65 22.48
N ILE A 558 -15.92 3.32 22.47
CA ILE A 558 -16.90 2.37 21.93
C ILE A 558 -18.21 2.45 22.70
N LEU A 559 -18.16 2.48 24.04
CA LEU A 559 -19.34 2.59 24.88
C LEU A 559 -20.07 3.91 24.65
N MET A 560 -19.37 5.04 24.66
CA MET A 560 -19.96 6.35 24.38
C MET A 560 -20.64 6.40 23.01
N ASN A 561 -20.02 5.84 21.98
CA ASN A 561 -20.62 5.75 20.63
C ASN A 561 -21.89 4.87 20.61
N LYS A 562 -21.92 3.79 21.41
CA LYS A 562 -23.09 2.93 21.58
C LYS A 562 -24.23 3.65 22.32
N TYR A 563 -23.89 4.38 23.41
CA TYR A 563 -24.84 5.15 24.19
C TYR A 563 -25.45 6.32 23.41
N LYS A 564 -24.62 7.06 22.64
CA LYS A 564 -25.10 8.16 21.81
C LYS A 564 -26.17 7.73 20.80
N LYS A 565 -26.14 6.49 20.35
CA LYS A 565 -27.17 5.92 19.43
C LYS A 565 -28.48 5.55 20.13
N LYS A 566 -28.50 5.51 21.47
CA LYS A 566 -29.70 5.24 22.26
C LYS A 566 -30.36 6.56 22.65
N GLY A 567 -31.70 6.59 22.79
CA GLY A 567 -32.46 7.78 23.15
C GLY A 567 -32.00 8.45 24.45
N VAL A 568 -31.59 7.65 25.45
CA VAL A 568 -31.05 8.14 26.73
C VAL A 568 -29.80 9.02 26.52
N GLY A 569 -28.87 8.64 25.65
CA GLY A 569 -27.66 9.42 25.39
C GLY A 569 -27.95 10.74 24.66
N LEU A 570 -28.92 10.75 23.76
CA LEU A 570 -29.35 11.97 23.07
C LEU A 570 -30.02 12.96 24.04
N ASN A 571 -30.86 12.43 24.97
CA ASN A 571 -31.50 13.23 26.00
C ASN A 571 -30.48 13.86 26.96
N ALA A 572 -29.50 13.08 27.42
CA ALA A 572 -28.43 13.58 28.28
C ALA A 572 -27.62 14.73 27.62
N ILE A 573 -27.23 14.57 26.35
CA ILE A 573 -26.52 15.60 25.59
C ILE A 573 -27.38 16.86 25.41
N SER A 574 -28.68 16.69 25.14
CA SER A 574 -29.62 17.80 24.99
C SER A 574 -29.80 18.58 26.31
N SER A 575 -29.96 17.85 27.43
CA SER A 575 -30.09 18.44 28.75
C SER A 575 -28.82 19.18 29.18
N TYR A 576 -27.65 18.59 28.95
CA TYR A 576 -26.36 19.25 29.22
C TYR A 576 -26.21 20.53 28.41
N LYS A 577 -26.51 20.53 27.09
CA LYS A 577 -26.44 21.72 26.25
C LYS A 577 -27.37 22.83 26.73
N ARG A 578 -28.59 22.48 27.17
CA ARG A 578 -29.52 23.47 27.75
C ARG A 578 -28.97 24.08 29.03
N ALA A 579 -28.44 23.27 29.95
CA ALA A 579 -27.85 23.72 31.20
C ALA A 579 -26.61 24.62 30.93
N SER A 580 -25.71 24.19 30.05
CA SER A 580 -24.52 24.96 29.64
C SER A 580 -24.91 26.34 29.07
N ASN A 581 -25.87 26.37 28.13
CA ASN A 581 -26.33 27.63 27.52
C ASN A 581 -27.00 28.58 28.55
N ILE A 582 -27.65 28.03 29.59
CA ILE A 582 -28.23 28.84 30.67
C ILE A 582 -27.12 29.46 31.53
N LEU A 583 -26.10 28.66 31.86
CA LEU A 583 -24.93 29.13 32.62
C LEU A 583 -24.13 30.18 31.86
N ASP A 584 -23.88 29.97 30.57
CA ASP A 584 -23.16 30.93 29.73
C ASP A 584 -23.90 32.27 29.60
N LYS A 585 -25.23 32.23 29.51
CA LYS A 585 -26.07 33.45 29.51
C LYS A 585 -26.13 34.17 30.86
N ALA A 586 -25.99 33.42 31.94
CA ALA A 586 -26.02 34.01 33.31
C ALA A 586 -24.76 34.81 33.65
N GLY A 587 -23.68 34.68 32.87
CA GLY A 587 -22.46 35.51 32.97
C GLY A 587 -21.70 35.42 34.31
N LYS A 588 -22.14 34.55 35.23
CA LYS A 588 -21.54 34.35 36.56
C LYS A 588 -21.01 32.94 36.70
N ARG A 589 -19.76 32.82 37.10
CA ARG A 589 -19.20 31.53 37.49
C ARG A 589 -19.83 31.13 38.83
N ILE A 590 -20.83 30.24 38.77
CA ILE A 590 -21.46 29.69 39.96
C ILE A 590 -20.47 28.68 40.56
N VAL A 591 -19.90 29.01 41.71
CA VAL A 591 -18.98 28.13 42.45
C VAL A 591 -19.67 27.82 43.78
N GLY A 592 -19.94 26.53 44.02
CA GLY A 592 -20.51 26.07 45.29
C GLY A 592 -21.37 24.80 45.09
N ARG A 593 -21.67 24.13 46.23
CA ARG A 593 -22.65 23.03 46.22
C ARG A 593 -24.06 23.62 46.32
N PRO A 594 -25.03 23.05 45.60
CA PRO A 594 -26.42 23.48 45.70
C PRO A 594 -26.92 23.22 47.14
N ASP A 595 -27.67 24.19 47.69
CA ASP A 595 -28.29 24.03 48.98
C ASP A 595 -29.60 23.26 48.84
N ALA A 596 -29.63 22.04 49.37
CA ALA A 596 -30.77 21.15 49.28
C ALA A 596 -32.06 21.70 49.93
N VAL A 597 -31.95 22.63 50.86
CA VAL A 597 -33.06 23.31 51.52
C VAL A 597 -33.83 24.21 50.55
N LEU A 598 -33.20 24.67 49.49
CA LEU A 598 -33.80 25.55 48.48
C LEU A 598 -34.53 24.80 47.37
N PHE A 599 -34.51 23.46 47.34
CA PHE A 599 -35.17 22.65 46.33
C PHE A 599 -36.69 22.70 46.52
N ARG A 600 -37.39 23.20 45.52
CA ARG A 600 -38.84 23.36 45.53
C ARG A 600 -39.56 22.22 44.79
N LYS A 601 -38.88 21.56 43.88
CA LYS A 601 -39.44 20.50 43.01
C LYS A 601 -38.83 19.14 43.31
N ASN A 602 -39.60 18.09 43.11
CA ASN A 602 -39.16 16.72 43.37
C ASN A 602 -38.01 16.32 42.42
N GLU A 603 -38.05 16.83 41.17
CA GLU A 603 -37.00 16.64 40.15
C GLU A 603 -35.64 17.22 40.53
N GLU A 604 -35.64 18.32 41.31
CA GLU A 604 -34.40 18.92 41.81
C GLU A 604 -33.75 18.06 42.92
N LYS A 605 -34.57 17.40 43.73
CA LYS A 605 -34.11 16.45 44.75
C LYS A 605 -33.53 15.18 44.12
N ILE A 606 -34.26 14.61 43.15
CA ILE A 606 -33.78 13.42 42.37
C ILE A 606 -32.49 13.69 41.60
N LEU A 607 -32.30 14.93 41.11
CA LEU A 607 -31.08 15.30 40.38
C LEU A 607 -29.90 15.52 41.33
N HIS A 608 -30.17 15.83 42.58
CA HIS A 608 -29.14 16.06 43.62
C HIS A 608 -28.63 14.75 44.25
N GLU A 609 -29.50 13.75 44.40
CA GLU A 609 -29.14 12.38 44.77
C GLU A 609 -28.33 11.68 43.63
#